data_f45e436fca5f6779235340cabd59b706
#
_entry.id   f45e436fca5f6779235340cabd59b706
#
_cell.length_a   1.000
_cell.length_b   1.000
_cell.length_c   1.000
_cell.angle_alpha   90.00
_cell.angle_beta   90.00
_cell.angle_gamma   90.00
#
_symmetry.space_group_name_H-M   'P 1'
#
loop_
_entity.id
_entity.type
_entity.pdbx_description
1 polymer ?
#
loop_
_entity_poly.entity_id
_entity_poly.type
_entity_poly.pdbx_seq_one_letter_code
_entity_poly.pdbx_strand_id
1 'polypeptide(L)'
;MDKLYLIAETACSHDGSVARLKKIIDNAILAKFSAIQIQIWRHQNIIVPSHKDIKILKKVEISYSEWKKIIDYIRLKSKSIEIIACISEIEAFEFCIKNKIKIFKLHTSDLGNELLIKKVSSEAKRIDLSIGSSTEQEIKNALKWVNKSCKT
;
A
#
# COMPACT_ATOMS: atom_id res chain seq x y z
N MET A 1 -17.28 5.58 23.33
CA MET A 1 -15.99 6.01 22.75
C MET A 1 -15.78 5.27 21.45
N ASP A 2 -15.64 6.00 20.36
CA ASP A 2 -15.33 5.38 19.07
C ASP A 2 -13.96 4.70 19.15
N LYS A 3 -13.89 3.47 18.67
CA LYS A 3 -12.66 2.68 18.70
C LYS A 3 -11.65 3.32 17.75
N LEU A 4 -10.45 3.65 18.23
CA LEU A 4 -9.37 4.14 17.39
C LEU A 4 -9.07 3.17 16.26
N TYR A 5 -8.91 3.68 15.05
CA TYR A 5 -8.45 2.90 13.90
C TYR A 5 -6.93 3.01 13.77
N LEU A 6 -6.24 1.97 14.22
CA LEU A 6 -4.78 1.92 14.25
C LEU A 6 -4.25 1.13 13.06
N ILE A 7 -3.28 1.69 12.35
CA ILE A 7 -2.64 1.07 11.19
C ILE A 7 -1.19 0.72 11.53
N ALA A 8 -0.82 -0.55 11.37
CA ALA A 8 0.56 -1.01 11.46
C ALA A 8 1.19 -0.93 10.06
N GLU A 9 2.11 0.02 9.85
CA GLU A 9 2.83 0.15 8.59
C GLU A 9 4.09 -0.71 8.60
N THR A 10 4.23 -1.62 7.63
CA THR A 10 5.41 -2.49 7.51
C THR A 10 6.56 -1.80 6.78
N ALA A 11 6.28 -0.86 5.89
CA ALA A 11 7.25 -0.21 5.01
C ALA A 11 8.24 -1.24 4.41
N CYS A 12 9.54 -0.92 4.40
CA CYS A 12 10.62 -1.84 4.03
C CYS A 12 11.32 -2.48 5.24
N SER A 13 10.74 -2.43 6.46
CA SER A 13 11.34 -2.94 7.69
C SER A 13 11.64 -4.44 7.68
N HIS A 14 11.11 -5.15 6.70
CA HIS A 14 11.37 -6.57 6.47
C HIS A 14 12.73 -6.85 5.78
N ASP A 15 13.42 -5.84 5.22
CA ASP A 15 14.71 -5.99 4.50
C ASP A 15 14.69 -7.11 3.43
N GLY A 16 13.58 -7.30 2.73
CA GLY A 16 13.38 -8.39 1.76
C GLY A 16 13.12 -9.78 2.37
N SER A 17 13.09 -9.89 3.70
CA SER A 17 12.86 -11.16 4.40
C SER A 17 11.39 -11.43 4.66
N VAL A 18 10.81 -12.41 3.97
CA VAL A 18 9.44 -12.89 4.20
C VAL A 18 9.24 -13.38 5.64
N ALA A 19 10.26 -14.01 6.23
CA ALA A 19 10.20 -14.48 7.61
C ALA A 19 10.10 -13.30 8.60
N ARG A 20 10.88 -12.23 8.38
CA ARG A 20 10.81 -11.02 9.20
C ARG A 20 9.46 -10.31 9.03
N LEU A 21 8.96 -10.21 7.79
CA LEU A 21 7.65 -9.63 7.52
C LEU A 21 6.53 -10.37 8.25
N LYS A 22 6.55 -11.71 8.27
CA LYS A 22 5.59 -12.50 9.05
C LYS A 22 5.63 -12.19 10.55
N LYS A 23 6.81 -12.02 11.13
CA LYS A 23 6.94 -11.61 12.54
C LYS A 23 6.34 -10.23 12.81
N ILE A 24 6.56 -9.27 11.91
CA ILE A 24 5.95 -7.93 12.02
C ILE A 24 4.42 -8.05 11.98
N ILE A 25 3.88 -8.84 11.04
CA ILE A 25 2.44 -9.11 10.91
C ILE A 25 1.87 -9.77 12.18
N ASP A 26 2.52 -10.80 12.70
CA ASP A 26 2.08 -11.48 13.92
C ASP A 26 2.01 -10.52 15.12
N ASN A 27 3.00 -9.65 15.28
CA ASN A 27 3.03 -8.65 16.34
C ASN A 27 1.93 -7.59 16.15
N ALA A 28 1.65 -7.15 14.91
CA ALA A 28 0.56 -6.22 14.64
C ALA A 28 -0.81 -6.83 14.97
N ILE A 29 -1.01 -8.11 14.66
CA ILE A 29 -2.24 -8.85 15.00
C ILE A 29 -2.36 -9.00 16.52
N LEU A 30 -1.28 -9.40 17.21
CA LEU A 30 -1.24 -9.54 18.67
C LEU A 30 -1.55 -8.22 19.37
N ALA A 31 -1.01 -7.11 18.87
CA ALA A 31 -1.26 -5.76 19.38
C ALA A 31 -2.65 -5.20 18.98
N LYS A 32 -3.49 -5.99 18.30
CA LYS A 32 -4.87 -5.64 17.92
C LYS A 32 -4.99 -4.39 17.04
N PHE A 33 -4.04 -4.18 16.13
CA PHE A 33 -4.16 -3.17 15.10
C PHE A 33 -5.41 -3.41 14.23
N SER A 34 -6.02 -2.32 13.75
CA SER A 34 -7.21 -2.38 12.88
C SER A 34 -6.83 -2.80 11.46
N ALA A 35 -5.67 -2.36 11.00
CA ALA A 35 -5.16 -2.66 9.66
C ALA A 35 -3.64 -2.89 9.65
N ILE A 36 -3.19 -3.63 8.65
CA ILE A 36 -1.77 -3.74 8.26
C ILE A 36 -1.60 -3.07 6.90
N GLN A 37 -0.67 -2.11 6.83
CA GLN A 37 -0.28 -1.49 5.59
C GLN A 37 0.99 -2.15 5.06
N ILE A 38 0.91 -2.70 3.85
CA ILE A 38 1.99 -3.33 3.11
C ILE A 38 2.33 -2.48 1.89
N GLN A 39 3.61 -2.50 1.46
CA GLN A 39 4.06 -1.75 0.29
C GLN A 39 4.38 -2.72 -0.85
N ILE A 40 3.58 -2.68 -1.92
CA ILE A 40 3.71 -3.56 -3.08
C ILE A 40 4.18 -2.74 -4.27
N TRP A 41 5.37 -3.07 -4.78
CA TRP A 41 6.00 -2.39 -5.92
C TRP A 41 7.10 -3.27 -6.53
N ARG A 42 7.51 -2.90 -7.76
CA ARG A 42 8.67 -3.45 -8.46
C ARG A 42 9.71 -2.35 -8.60
N HIS A 43 10.98 -2.62 -8.21
CA HIS A 43 12.04 -1.62 -8.24
C HIS A 43 12.19 -0.95 -9.61
N GLN A 44 12.01 -1.72 -10.69
CA GLN A 44 12.11 -1.22 -12.07
C GLN A 44 11.04 -0.20 -12.45
N ASN A 45 9.92 -0.14 -11.70
CA ASN A 45 8.80 0.74 -11.99
C ASN A 45 8.80 1.99 -11.09
N ILE A 46 9.62 2.01 -10.03
CA ILE A 46 9.67 3.13 -9.07
C ILE A 46 10.98 3.89 -9.08
N ILE A 47 12.03 3.36 -9.75
CA ILE A 47 13.34 3.98 -9.77
C ILE A 47 14.07 3.70 -11.08
N VAL A 48 14.83 4.70 -11.56
CA VAL A 48 15.64 4.52 -12.78
C VAL A 48 16.84 3.61 -12.53
N PRO A 49 17.29 2.82 -13.54
CA PRO A 49 18.39 1.85 -13.39
C PRO A 49 19.71 2.46 -12.91
N SER A 50 19.97 3.74 -13.21
CA SER A 50 21.18 4.46 -12.82
C SER A 50 21.15 5.03 -11.40
N HIS A 51 20.02 4.90 -10.68
CA HIS A 51 19.91 5.49 -9.34
C HIS A 51 20.79 4.76 -8.32
N LYS A 52 21.44 5.52 -7.43
CA LYS A 52 22.39 4.99 -6.42
C LYS A 52 21.78 3.88 -5.53
N ASP A 53 20.50 3.98 -5.23
CA ASP A 53 19.81 3.07 -4.32
C ASP A 53 19.21 1.83 -4.99
N ILE A 54 19.42 1.64 -6.31
CA ILE A 54 18.85 0.51 -7.08
C ILE A 54 19.19 -0.85 -6.47
N LYS A 55 20.44 -1.00 -5.96
CA LYS A 55 20.89 -2.26 -5.32
C LYS A 55 20.14 -2.56 -4.03
N ILE A 56 19.83 -1.52 -3.25
CA ILE A 56 19.08 -1.63 -1.99
C ILE A 56 17.63 -2.03 -2.31
N LEU A 57 16.99 -1.33 -3.26
CA LEU A 57 15.62 -1.62 -3.64
C LEU A 57 15.44 -3.02 -4.22
N LYS A 58 16.39 -3.49 -5.06
CA LYS A 58 16.42 -4.88 -5.54
C LYS A 58 16.48 -5.90 -4.40
N LYS A 59 17.25 -5.60 -3.34
CA LYS A 59 17.41 -6.49 -2.19
C LYS A 59 16.15 -6.57 -1.33
N VAL A 60 15.44 -5.45 -1.17
CA VAL A 60 14.26 -5.39 -0.30
C VAL A 60 12.94 -5.70 -1.03
N GLU A 61 12.97 -5.81 -2.35
CA GLU A 61 11.80 -6.17 -3.14
C GLU A 61 11.29 -7.57 -2.77
N ILE A 62 9.98 -7.68 -2.63
CA ILE A 62 9.27 -8.96 -2.47
C ILE A 62 8.49 -9.24 -3.76
N SER A 63 8.62 -10.43 -4.30
CA SER A 63 7.93 -10.84 -5.53
C SER A 63 6.40 -10.91 -5.34
N TYR A 64 5.62 -10.76 -6.42
CA TYR A 64 4.17 -10.91 -6.36
C TYR A 64 3.73 -12.30 -5.87
N SER A 65 4.50 -13.34 -6.18
CA SER A 65 4.21 -14.70 -5.69
C SER A 65 4.39 -14.81 -4.16
N GLU A 66 5.37 -14.13 -3.60
CA GLU A 66 5.58 -14.06 -2.16
C GLU A 66 4.54 -13.13 -1.49
N TRP A 67 4.21 -11.99 -2.10
CA TRP A 67 3.12 -11.13 -1.64
C TRP A 67 1.80 -11.89 -1.58
N LYS A 68 1.48 -12.71 -2.58
CA LYS A 68 0.29 -13.59 -2.52
C LYS A 68 0.28 -14.46 -1.27
N LYS A 69 1.41 -15.12 -0.95
CA LYS A 69 1.55 -15.96 0.25
C LYS A 69 1.40 -15.14 1.54
N ILE A 70 1.90 -13.91 1.56
CA ILE A 70 1.78 -13.00 2.71
C ILE A 70 0.32 -12.55 2.91
N ILE A 71 -0.38 -12.18 1.84
CA ILE A 71 -1.79 -11.79 1.90
C ILE A 71 -2.65 -12.97 2.43
N ASP A 72 -2.40 -14.17 1.93
CA ASP A 72 -3.09 -15.37 2.41
C ASP A 72 -2.76 -15.66 3.89
N TYR A 73 -1.50 -15.45 4.30
CA TYR A 73 -1.05 -15.60 5.67
C TYR A 73 -1.77 -14.63 6.62
N ILE A 74 -1.86 -13.33 6.26
CA ILE A 74 -2.59 -12.34 7.05
C ILE A 74 -4.04 -12.79 7.26
N ARG A 75 -4.71 -13.19 6.19
CA ARG A 75 -6.12 -13.64 6.22
C ARG A 75 -6.34 -14.92 7.01
N LEU A 76 -5.36 -15.83 7.00
CA LEU A 76 -5.39 -17.04 7.81
C LEU A 76 -5.29 -16.70 9.30
N LYS A 77 -4.40 -15.76 9.66
CA LYS A 77 -4.13 -15.38 11.05
C LYS A 77 -5.22 -14.49 11.66
N SER A 78 -5.85 -13.65 10.87
CA SER A 78 -6.91 -12.75 11.33
C SER A 78 -7.95 -12.48 10.25
N LYS A 79 -9.22 -12.67 10.60
CA LYS A 79 -10.35 -12.33 9.73
C LYS A 79 -10.83 -10.89 9.87
N SER A 80 -10.42 -10.21 10.93
CA SER A 80 -10.86 -8.85 11.27
C SER A 80 -9.89 -7.76 10.86
N ILE A 81 -8.61 -8.08 10.66
CA ILE A 81 -7.62 -7.07 10.29
C ILE A 81 -7.75 -6.72 8.80
N GLU A 82 -7.81 -5.43 8.51
CA GLU A 82 -7.84 -4.95 7.14
C GLU A 82 -6.42 -4.92 6.53
N ILE A 83 -6.34 -5.12 5.22
CA ILE A 83 -5.09 -4.98 4.47
C ILE A 83 -5.16 -3.70 3.64
N ILE A 84 -4.20 -2.80 3.86
CA ILE A 84 -4.00 -1.59 3.07
C ILE A 84 -2.79 -1.82 2.19
N ALA A 85 -2.95 -1.69 0.86
CA ALA A 85 -1.82 -1.76 -0.06
C ALA A 85 -1.34 -0.36 -0.41
N CYS A 86 -0.10 -0.04 -0.06
CA CYS A 86 0.58 1.14 -0.56
C CYS A 86 1.22 0.78 -1.91
N ILE A 87 0.82 1.48 -2.97
CA ILE A 87 1.22 1.21 -4.35
C ILE A 87 1.59 2.52 -5.06
N SER A 88 2.38 2.42 -6.13
CA SER A 88 2.78 3.55 -6.99
C SER A 88 2.60 3.24 -8.48
N GLU A 89 2.03 2.08 -8.83
CA GLU A 89 1.94 1.61 -10.20
C GLU A 89 0.67 0.78 -10.46
N ILE A 90 0.24 0.77 -11.70
CA ILE A 90 -0.99 0.06 -12.14
C ILE A 90 -0.85 -1.45 -11.99
N GLU A 91 0.31 -2.03 -12.29
CA GLU A 91 0.55 -3.48 -12.17
C GLU A 91 0.36 -3.97 -10.73
N ALA A 92 0.91 -3.24 -9.75
CA ALA A 92 0.70 -3.52 -8.33
C ALA A 92 -0.77 -3.38 -7.92
N PHE A 93 -1.47 -2.36 -8.46
CA PHE A 93 -2.91 -2.20 -8.26
C PHE A 93 -3.70 -3.42 -8.76
N GLU A 94 -3.47 -3.84 -10.00
CA GLU A 94 -4.16 -4.99 -10.59
C GLU A 94 -3.88 -6.29 -9.83
N PHE A 95 -2.63 -6.50 -9.39
CA PHE A 95 -2.28 -7.60 -8.50
C PHE A 95 -3.10 -7.55 -7.20
N CYS A 96 -3.21 -6.38 -6.58
CA CYS A 96 -4.00 -6.20 -5.35
C CYS A 96 -5.48 -6.50 -5.56
N ILE A 97 -6.08 -6.00 -6.64
CA ILE A 97 -7.49 -6.25 -6.98
C ILE A 97 -7.76 -7.74 -7.20
N LYS A 98 -6.90 -8.45 -7.96
CA LYS A 98 -6.97 -9.90 -8.14
C LYS A 98 -6.91 -10.65 -6.80
N ASN A 99 -6.16 -10.10 -5.84
CA ASN A 99 -6.06 -10.63 -4.49
C ASN A 99 -7.09 -10.04 -3.50
N LYS A 100 -8.18 -9.41 -3.99
CA LYS A 100 -9.31 -8.91 -3.20
C LYS A 100 -8.91 -7.87 -2.14
N ILE A 101 -7.85 -7.11 -2.37
CA ILE A 101 -7.51 -5.91 -1.58
C ILE A 101 -8.31 -4.74 -2.16
N LYS A 102 -8.96 -3.97 -1.30
CA LYS A 102 -9.86 -2.86 -1.68
C LYS A 102 -9.55 -1.55 -0.97
N ILE A 103 -8.49 -1.51 -0.16
CA ILE A 103 -8.03 -0.30 0.52
C ILE A 103 -6.61 -0.01 0.07
N PHE A 104 -6.39 1.20 -0.41
CA PHE A 104 -5.12 1.60 -1.00
C PHE A 104 -4.58 2.87 -0.36
N LYS A 105 -3.26 2.99 -0.35
CA LYS A 105 -2.58 4.24 -0.05
C LYS A 105 -1.71 4.64 -1.25
N LEU A 106 -1.72 5.92 -1.59
CA LEU A 106 -0.80 6.51 -2.56
C LEU A 106 0.18 7.45 -1.84
N HIS A 107 1.44 7.41 -2.28
CA HIS A 107 2.48 8.28 -1.76
C HIS A 107 2.29 9.74 -2.22
N THR A 108 2.95 10.66 -1.53
CA THR A 108 2.95 12.08 -1.91
C THR A 108 3.47 12.29 -3.34
N SER A 109 4.45 11.50 -3.78
CA SER A 109 4.95 11.51 -5.16
C SER A 109 3.88 11.23 -6.21
N ASP A 110 2.83 10.52 -5.83
CA ASP A 110 1.74 10.11 -6.73
C ASP A 110 0.50 11.02 -6.63
N LEU A 111 0.55 12.07 -5.78
CA LEU A 111 -0.58 12.99 -5.60
C LEU A 111 -0.95 13.74 -6.89
N GLY A 112 0.02 13.98 -7.77
CA GLY A 112 -0.18 14.56 -9.10
C GLY A 112 -0.52 13.54 -10.19
N ASN A 113 -0.57 12.25 -9.87
CA ASN A 113 -0.81 11.19 -10.86
C ASN A 113 -2.31 10.95 -11.05
N GLU A 114 -2.94 11.81 -11.88
CA GLU A 114 -4.37 11.75 -12.19
C GLU A 114 -4.81 10.35 -12.65
N LEU A 115 -4.04 9.73 -13.57
CA LEU A 115 -4.39 8.42 -14.14
C LEU A 115 -4.42 7.34 -13.06
N LEU A 116 -3.41 7.31 -12.17
CA LEU A 116 -3.36 6.34 -11.08
C LEU A 116 -4.50 6.57 -10.09
N ILE A 117 -4.75 7.82 -9.66
CA ILE A 117 -5.82 8.16 -8.72
C ILE A 117 -7.18 7.75 -9.27
N LYS A 118 -7.49 8.11 -10.53
CA LYS A 118 -8.75 7.72 -11.19
C LYS A 118 -8.89 6.21 -11.28
N LYS A 119 -7.84 5.50 -11.70
CA LYS A 119 -7.86 4.05 -11.86
C LYS A 119 -8.06 3.36 -10.51
N VAL A 120 -7.29 3.74 -9.49
CA VAL A 120 -7.41 3.13 -8.15
C VAL A 120 -8.78 3.41 -7.54
N SER A 121 -9.23 4.67 -7.56
CA SER A 121 -10.50 5.04 -6.93
C SER A 121 -11.73 4.47 -7.63
N SER A 122 -11.62 4.05 -8.89
CA SER A 122 -12.74 3.41 -9.62
C SER A 122 -13.12 2.02 -9.07
N GLU A 123 -12.20 1.33 -8.40
CA GLU A 123 -12.39 -0.04 -7.90
C GLU A 123 -12.13 -0.18 -6.39
N ALA A 124 -11.50 0.80 -5.77
CA ALA A 124 -11.20 0.81 -4.33
C ALA A 124 -12.44 1.12 -3.50
N LYS A 125 -12.49 0.54 -2.29
CA LYS A 125 -13.44 0.92 -1.24
C LYS A 125 -12.98 2.21 -0.54
N ARG A 126 -11.66 2.36 -0.36
CA ARG A 126 -11.01 3.52 0.27
C ARG A 126 -9.65 3.77 -0.37
N ILE A 127 -9.31 5.03 -0.50
CA ILE A 127 -7.99 5.50 -0.91
C ILE A 127 -7.47 6.50 0.13
N ASP A 128 -6.30 6.26 0.67
CA ASP A 128 -5.60 7.15 1.58
C ASP A 128 -4.52 7.91 0.77
N LEU A 129 -4.62 9.23 0.68
CA LEU A 129 -3.67 10.07 -0.05
C LEU A 129 -2.66 10.70 0.91
N SER A 130 -1.36 10.49 0.66
CA SER A 130 -0.32 11.23 1.36
C SER A 130 -0.19 12.64 0.76
N ILE A 131 -0.24 13.66 1.62
CA ILE A 131 -0.28 15.06 1.21
C ILE A 131 0.93 15.88 1.68
N GLY A 132 1.95 15.23 2.24
CA GLY A 132 3.16 15.90 2.73
C GLY A 132 3.85 16.71 1.63
N SER A 133 4.29 17.93 1.95
CA SER A 133 4.93 18.86 1.01
C SER A 133 4.09 19.27 -0.21
N SER A 134 2.76 19.09 -0.15
CA SER A 134 1.84 19.49 -1.22
C SER A 134 1.10 20.78 -0.88
N THR A 135 0.81 21.56 -1.91
CA THR A 135 -0.02 22.76 -1.79
C THR A 135 -1.50 22.38 -1.65
N GLU A 136 -2.29 23.29 -1.08
CA GLU A 136 -3.75 23.11 -0.99
C GLU A 136 -4.40 22.91 -2.37
N GLN A 137 -3.86 23.57 -3.41
CA GLN A 137 -4.38 23.45 -4.77
C GLN A 137 -4.11 22.05 -5.35
N GLU A 138 -2.94 21.46 -5.11
CA GLU A 138 -2.62 20.10 -5.54
C GLU A 138 -3.52 19.08 -4.85
N ILE A 139 -3.74 19.25 -3.54
CA ILE A 139 -4.66 18.38 -2.78
C ILE A 139 -6.09 18.49 -3.34
N LYS A 140 -6.59 19.71 -3.57
CA LYS A 140 -7.91 19.93 -4.17
C LYS A 140 -8.04 19.28 -5.55
N ASN A 141 -6.99 19.34 -6.36
CA ASN A 141 -6.98 18.72 -7.68
C ASN A 141 -7.03 17.19 -7.56
N ALA A 142 -6.19 16.60 -6.71
CA ALA A 142 -6.20 15.15 -6.45
C ALA A 142 -7.58 14.65 -6.00
N LEU A 143 -8.23 15.38 -5.08
CA LEU A 143 -9.57 15.04 -4.59
C LEU A 143 -10.65 15.08 -5.70
N LYS A 144 -10.52 15.97 -6.72
CA LYS A 144 -11.43 15.99 -7.87
C LYS A 144 -11.33 14.73 -8.73
N TRP A 145 -10.18 14.08 -8.74
CA TRP A 145 -9.94 12.86 -9.53
C TRP A 145 -10.44 11.60 -8.83
N VAL A 146 -10.68 11.66 -7.52
CA VAL A 146 -11.20 10.52 -6.78
C VAL A 146 -12.67 10.26 -7.15
N ASN A 147 -13.00 9.01 -7.43
CA ASN A 147 -14.38 8.60 -7.71
C ASN A 147 -15.26 8.84 -6.48
N LYS A 148 -16.46 9.41 -6.69
CA LYS A 148 -17.42 9.75 -5.61
C LYS A 148 -17.86 8.56 -4.76
N SER A 149 -17.79 7.34 -5.29
CA SER A 149 -18.11 6.11 -4.55
C SER A 149 -16.95 5.59 -3.68
N CYS A 150 -15.75 6.13 -3.87
CA CYS A 150 -14.56 5.76 -3.11
C CYS A 150 -14.43 6.67 -1.87
N LYS A 151 -14.25 6.07 -0.70
CA LYS A 151 -13.94 6.83 0.52
C LYS A 151 -12.51 7.34 0.47
N THR A 152 -12.31 8.61 0.84
CA THR A 152 -10.98 9.25 0.92
C THR A 152 -10.74 9.77 2.32
#